data_dacb86e5e3c92f65f0394cae61fd636d
#
_entry.id   dacb86e5e3c92f65f0394cae61fd636d
#
_cell.length_a   1.000
_cell.length_b   1.000
_cell.length_c   1.000
_cell.angle_alpha   90.00
_cell.angle_beta   90.00
_cell.angle_gamma   90.00
#
_symmetry.space_group_name_H-M   'P 1'
#
loop_
_entity.id
_entity.type
_entity.pdbx_description
1 polymer ?
#
loop_
_entity_poly.entity_id
_entity_poly.type
_entity_poly.pdbx_seq_one_letter_code
_entity_poly.pdbx_strand_id
1 'polypeptide(L)'
;MGRPGVTMTLLWGEYCVRATDAGAEPFMYSAFCQRHRQWARSNAVTMHIDRRPAQEMQVDWAGTCPRWCDPDTGEVRKAYVFVSCLPFSAAIFARPYPDMGEESWIDGHVRSFRKFGGSAPILVPDNCKTGILRNTVEELVVNEQYRRMAE
;
A
#
# COMPACT_ATOMS: atom_id res chain seq x y z
N MET A 1 13.07 3.29 2.57
CA MET A 1 12.13 3.80 3.59
C MET A 1 12.96 4.46 4.70
N GLY A 2 12.70 5.74 4.99
CA GLY A 2 13.37 6.44 6.09
C GLY A 2 12.91 5.90 7.45
N ARG A 3 13.84 5.73 8.38
CA ARG A 3 13.48 5.38 9.75
C ARG A 3 12.66 6.52 10.38
N PRO A 4 11.58 6.24 11.12
CA PRO A 4 10.82 7.27 11.81
C PRO A 4 11.74 8.12 12.72
N GLY A 5 11.58 9.46 12.69
CA GLY A 5 12.37 10.38 13.49
C GLY A 5 13.73 10.81 12.89
N VAL A 6 14.16 10.25 11.76
CA VAL A 6 15.40 10.67 11.10
C VAL A 6 15.10 11.81 10.12
N THR A 7 15.63 12.99 10.41
CA THR A 7 15.52 14.17 9.56
C THR A 7 16.82 14.44 8.78
N MET A 8 16.73 15.14 7.66
CA MET A 8 17.94 15.56 6.90
C MET A 8 18.88 16.46 7.71
N THR A 9 18.32 17.24 8.62
CA THR A 9 19.10 18.10 9.52
C THR A 9 19.91 17.26 10.51
N LEU A 10 19.30 16.20 11.06
CA LEU A 10 19.99 15.28 11.97
C LEU A 10 21.15 14.57 11.24
N LEU A 11 20.88 14.03 10.04
CA LEU A 11 21.91 13.36 9.22
C LEU A 11 23.05 14.30 8.86
N TRP A 12 22.73 15.56 8.55
CA TRP A 12 23.77 16.57 8.27
C TRP A 12 24.59 16.90 9.51
N GLY A 13 23.96 17.02 10.69
CA GLY A 13 24.66 17.23 11.95
C GLY A 13 25.66 16.11 12.25
N GLU A 14 25.23 14.85 12.14
CA GLU A 14 26.09 13.69 12.32
C GLU A 14 27.24 13.64 11.30
N TYR A 15 26.96 14.02 10.04
CA TYR A 15 27.97 14.12 9.00
C TYR A 15 29.02 15.20 9.34
N CYS A 16 28.60 16.39 9.82
CA CYS A 16 29.53 17.45 10.19
C CYS A 16 30.50 16.99 11.29
N VAL A 17 30.00 16.33 12.33
CA VAL A 17 30.85 15.79 13.40
C VAL A 17 31.89 14.82 12.83
N ARG A 18 31.46 13.84 12.05
CA ARG A 18 32.37 12.83 11.46
C ARG A 18 33.41 13.45 10.51
N ALA A 19 33.01 14.44 9.70
CA ALA A 19 33.92 15.13 8.79
C ALA A 19 34.97 15.88 9.57
N THR A 20 34.60 16.61 10.62
CA THR A 20 35.54 17.36 11.47
C THR A 20 36.49 16.41 12.21
N ASP A 21 35.99 15.30 12.75
CA ASP A 21 36.79 14.27 13.44
C ASP A 21 37.82 13.64 12.47
N ALA A 22 37.46 13.53 11.19
CA ALA A 22 38.36 13.06 10.12
C ALA A 22 39.30 14.13 9.56
N GLY A 23 39.29 15.36 10.10
CA GLY A 23 40.11 16.48 9.63
C GLY A 23 39.67 17.06 8.28
N ALA A 24 38.42 16.81 7.86
CA ALA A 24 37.82 17.28 6.62
C ALA A 24 36.87 18.45 6.86
N GLU A 25 36.79 19.36 5.93
CA GLU A 25 35.81 20.45 5.97
C GLU A 25 34.43 19.92 5.55
N PRO A 26 33.37 20.04 6.38
CA PRO A 26 32.05 19.52 6.05
C PRO A 26 31.38 20.38 4.97
N PHE A 27 30.58 19.73 4.12
CA PHE A 27 29.76 20.44 3.13
C PHE A 27 28.67 21.26 3.82
N MET A 28 28.34 22.39 3.23
CA MET A 28 27.17 23.17 3.59
C MET A 28 25.89 22.30 3.45
N TYR A 29 24.87 22.59 4.25
CA TYR A 29 23.63 21.83 4.28
C TYR A 29 22.99 21.62 2.89
N SER A 30 22.98 22.65 2.05
CA SER A 30 22.45 22.56 0.68
C SER A 30 23.21 21.56 -0.19
N ALA A 31 24.55 21.61 -0.15
CA ALA A 31 25.38 20.68 -0.89
C ALA A 31 25.29 19.25 -0.38
N PHE A 32 25.20 19.06 0.94
CA PHE A 32 24.93 17.77 1.55
C PHE A 32 23.57 17.18 1.08
N CYS A 33 22.48 17.96 1.12
CA CYS A 33 21.19 17.55 0.64
C CYS A 33 21.20 17.16 -0.85
N GLN A 34 21.91 17.91 -1.67
CA GLN A 34 22.04 17.61 -3.10
C GLN A 34 22.76 16.28 -3.33
N ARG A 35 23.90 16.07 -2.66
CA ARG A 35 24.68 14.82 -2.75
C ARG A 35 23.89 13.62 -2.20
N HIS A 36 23.20 13.79 -1.08
CA HIS A 36 22.33 12.75 -0.53
C HIS A 36 21.23 12.34 -1.51
N ARG A 37 20.57 13.30 -2.18
CA ARG A 37 19.56 13.00 -3.21
C ARG A 37 20.15 12.26 -4.41
N GLN A 38 21.35 12.64 -4.86
CA GLN A 38 22.04 11.94 -5.95
C GLN A 38 22.39 10.51 -5.54
N TRP A 39 22.97 10.33 -4.35
CA TRP A 39 23.29 9.02 -3.80
C TRP A 39 22.03 8.16 -3.63
N ALA A 40 20.97 8.71 -3.07
CA ALA A 40 19.70 8.01 -2.90
C ALA A 40 19.08 7.55 -4.23
N ARG A 41 19.19 8.37 -5.28
CA ARG A 41 18.74 8.00 -6.63
C ARG A 41 19.59 6.87 -7.24
N SER A 42 20.90 6.93 -7.12
CA SER A 42 21.81 5.90 -7.66
C SER A 42 21.77 4.58 -6.85
N ASN A 43 21.40 4.65 -5.56
CA ASN A 43 21.27 3.49 -4.67
C ASN A 43 19.80 3.10 -4.39
N ALA A 44 18.83 3.72 -5.09
CA ALA A 44 17.45 3.26 -5.06
C ALA A 44 17.37 1.89 -5.75
N VAL A 45 17.63 0.85 -4.98
CA VAL A 45 17.42 -0.53 -5.43
C VAL A 45 15.92 -0.72 -5.56
N THR A 46 15.40 -0.57 -6.76
CA THR A 46 14.04 -0.99 -7.09
C THR A 46 14.07 -2.51 -7.14
N MET A 47 13.49 -3.15 -6.15
CA MET A 47 13.34 -4.61 -6.18
C MET A 47 12.40 -4.93 -7.35
N HIS A 48 12.95 -5.47 -8.43
CA HIS A 48 12.15 -5.99 -9.53
C HIS A 48 11.51 -7.30 -9.05
N ILE A 49 10.22 -7.28 -8.86
CA ILE A 49 9.44 -8.49 -8.56
C ILE A 49 8.99 -9.05 -9.90
N ASP A 50 9.53 -10.22 -10.27
CA ASP A 50 9.05 -10.95 -11.44
C ASP A 50 7.61 -11.41 -11.20
N ARG A 51 6.69 -10.83 -11.96
CA ARG A 51 5.27 -11.15 -11.89
C ARG A 51 4.87 -11.89 -13.16
N ARG A 52 3.97 -12.85 -13.02
CA ARG A 52 3.39 -13.56 -14.17
C ARG A 52 1.97 -13.05 -14.44
N PRO A 53 1.52 -13.07 -15.72
CA PRO A 53 0.15 -12.67 -16.05
C PRO A 53 -0.87 -13.46 -15.24
N ALA A 54 -1.85 -12.76 -14.66
CA ALA A 54 -2.99 -13.32 -13.91
C ALA A 54 -2.63 -14.28 -12.76
N GLN A 55 -1.39 -14.29 -12.29
CA GLN A 55 -0.95 -15.17 -11.20
C GLN A 55 -1.41 -14.66 -9.84
N GLU A 56 -1.41 -13.36 -9.63
CA GLU A 56 -1.81 -12.75 -8.37
C GLU A 56 -2.78 -11.59 -8.59
N MET A 57 -3.65 -11.38 -7.62
CA MET A 57 -4.52 -10.22 -7.51
C MET A 57 -4.34 -9.60 -6.12
N GLN A 58 -3.98 -8.34 -6.08
CA GLN A 58 -3.89 -7.56 -4.85
C GLN A 58 -5.23 -6.89 -4.59
N VAL A 59 -5.66 -6.90 -3.33
CA VAL A 59 -6.95 -6.33 -2.92
C VAL A 59 -6.78 -5.53 -1.65
N ASP A 60 -7.46 -4.38 -1.59
CA ASP A 60 -7.39 -3.47 -0.45
C ASP A 60 -8.59 -2.52 -0.42
N TRP A 61 -8.76 -1.83 0.72
CA TRP A 61 -9.59 -0.64 0.84
C TRP A 61 -8.74 0.61 0.66
N ALA A 62 -9.16 1.51 -0.25
CA ALA A 62 -8.45 2.77 -0.41
C ALA A 62 -8.42 3.56 0.90
N GLY A 63 -7.24 4.08 1.26
CA GLY A 63 -7.06 4.86 2.50
C GLY A 63 -7.84 6.17 2.53
N THR A 64 -8.18 6.72 1.34
CA THR A 64 -8.98 7.93 1.21
C THR A 64 -10.44 7.57 0.96
N CYS A 65 -11.34 8.02 1.83
CA CYS A 65 -12.77 7.84 1.68
C CYS A 65 -13.37 9.09 1.05
N PRO A 66 -13.78 9.05 -0.24
CA PRO A 66 -14.54 10.13 -0.84
C PRO A 66 -15.88 10.30 -0.12
N ARG A 67 -16.44 11.50 -0.22
CA ARG A 67 -17.79 11.80 0.28
C ARG A 67 -18.71 11.98 -0.90
N TRP A 68 -19.91 11.49 -0.80
CA TRP A 68 -20.97 11.74 -1.75
C TRP A 68 -22.19 12.35 -1.04
N CYS A 69 -22.91 13.19 -1.75
CA CYS A 69 -24.13 13.79 -1.25
C CYS A 69 -25.30 13.05 -1.90
N ASP A 70 -26.20 12.55 -1.07
CA ASP A 70 -27.45 11.95 -1.54
C ASP A 70 -28.30 13.06 -2.17
N PRO A 71 -28.66 12.95 -3.46
CA PRO A 71 -29.39 14.02 -4.16
C PRO A 71 -30.81 14.23 -3.61
N ASP A 72 -31.42 13.20 -3.02
CA ASP A 72 -32.80 13.27 -2.54
C ASP A 72 -32.89 13.81 -1.11
N THR A 73 -31.92 13.43 -0.25
CA THR A 73 -31.94 13.80 1.18
C THR A 73 -30.96 14.92 1.53
N GLY A 74 -29.98 15.21 0.68
CA GLY A 74 -28.88 16.14 0.97
C GLY A 74 -27.87 15.61 1.99
N GLU A 75 -28.00 14.36 2.44
CA GLU A 75 -27.12 13.77 3.43
C GLU A 75 -25.73 13.49 2.83
N VAL A 76 -24.68 13.89 3.54
CA VAL A 76 -23.29 13.63 3.14
C VAL A 76 -22.80 12.35 3.79
N ARG A 77 -22.53 11.33 2.98
CA ARG A 77 -22.04 10.02 3.42
C ARG A 77 -20.61 9.78 2.95
N LYS A 78 -19.87 8.99 3.71
CA LYS A 78 -18.56 8.46 3.29
C LYS A 78 -18.78 7.27 2.38
N ALA A 79 -17.95 7.18 1.34
CA ALA A 79 -17.84 5.98 0.51
C ALA A 79 -16.48 5.30 0.77
N TYR A 80 -16.51 4.03 1.08
CA TYR A 80 -15.31 3.20 1.20
C TYR A 80 -15.05 2.56 -0.16
N VAL A 81 -13.85 2.73 -0.69
CA VAL A 81 -13.55 2.26 -2.04
C VAL A 81 -12.77 0.96 -1.96
N PHE A 82 -13.41 -0.12 -2.37
CA PHE A 82 -12.74 -1.40 -2.62
C PHE A 82 -11.90 -1.27 -3.88
N VAL A 83 -10.65 -1.72 -3.82
CA VAL A 83 -9.72 -1.71 -4.95
C VAL A 83 -9.13 -3.10 -5.11
N SER A 84 -9.11 -3.58 -6.35
CA SER A 84 -8.33 -4.76 -6.72
C SER A 84 -7.46 -4.47 -7.94
N CYS A 85 -6.30 -5.10 -7.99
CA CYS A 85 -5.31 -4.88 -9.04
C CYS A 85 -4.69 -6.20 -9.48
N LEU A 86 -4.51 -6.36 -10.79
CA LEU A 86 -3.64 -7.38 -11.37
C LEU A 86 -2.24 -6.77 -11.59
N PRO A 87 -1.25 -7.07 -10.72
CA PRO A 87 0.01 -6.32 -10.69
C PRO A 87 0.85 -6.43 -11.96
N PHE A 88 0.73 -7.51 -12.72
CA PHE A 88 1.44 -7.68 -13.99
C PHE A 88 1.01 -6.66 -15.05
N SER A 89 -0.30 -6.47 -15.22
CA SER A 89 -0.88 -5.58 -16.23
C SER A 89 -1.21 -4.19 -15.72
N ALA A 90 -1.14 -3.99 -14.39
CA ALA A 90 -1.65 -2.81 -13.68
C ALA A 90 -3.14 -2.55 -13.95
N ALA A 91 -3.91 -3.58 -14.36
CA ALA A 91 -5.35 -3.48 -14.50
C ALA A 91 -6.00 -3.31 -13.13
N ILE A 92 -6.82 -2.30 -12.98
CA ILE A 92 -7.44 -1.91 -11.71
C ILE A 92 -8.96 -2.03 -11.83
N PHE A 93 -9.58 -2.55 -10.77
CA PHE A 93 -11.00 -2.43 -10.50
C PHE A 93 -11.18 -1.63 -9.20
N ALA A 94 -12.10 -0.67 -9.19
CA ALA A 94 -12.44 0.10 -8.01
C ALA A 94 -13.96 0.28 -7.92
N ARG A 95 -14.51 0.17 -6.70
CA ARG A 95 -15.93 0.32 -6.45
C ARG A 95 -16.19 0.94 -5.07
N PRO A 96 -17.07 1.95 -4.96
CA PRO A 96 -17.48 2.49 -3.68
C PRO A 96 -18.51 1.59 -2.98
N TYR A 97 -18.43 1.55 -1.64
CA TYR A 97 -19.34 0.84 -0.74
C TYR A 97 -19.71 1.73 0.45
N PRO A 98 -20.85 1.50 1.08
CA PRO A 98 -21.29 2.25 2.25
C PRO A 98 -20.46 1.94 3.51
N ASP A 99 -19.84 0.78 3.56
CA ASP A 99 -19.05 0.29 4.69
C ASP A 99 -17.88 -0.61 4.22
N MET A 100 -17.05 -1.03 5.17
CA MET A 100 -15.95 -1.99 4.97
C MET A 100 -16.33 -3.38 5.54
N GLY A 101 -17.60 -3.69 5.61
CA GLY A 101 -18.11 -4.94 6.13
C GLY A 101 -17.79 -6.14 5.23
N GLU A 102 -18.06 -7.32 5.76
CA GLU A 102 -17.77 -8.60 5.09
C GLU A 102 -18.55 -8.76 3.78
N GLU A 103 -19.82 -8.36 3.76
CA GLU A 103 -20.64 -8.41 2.54
C GLU A 103 -20.08 -7.52 1.43
N SER A 104 -19.71 -6.27 1.78
CA SER A 104 -19.08 -5.32 0.85
C SER A 104 -17.74 -5.85 0.33
N TRP A 105 -16.97 -6.51 1.20
CA TRP A 105 -15.69 -7.13 0.85
C TRP A 105 -15.86 -8.27 -0.15
N ILE A 106 -16.77 -9.20 0.12
CA ILE A 106 -17.06 -10.34 -0.76
C ILE A 106 -17.66 -9.87 -2.10
N ASP A 107 -18.65 -8.95 -2.09
CA ASP A 107 -19.20 -8.38 -3.35
C ASP A 107 -18.12 -7.69 -4.19
N GLY A 108 -17.19 -6.98 -3.54
CA GLY A 108 -16.04 -6.36 -4.21
C GLY A 108 -15.20 -7.39 -4.98
N HIS A 109 -14.88 -8.52 -4.36
CA HIS A 109 -14.16 -9.62 -5.01
C HIS A 109 -14.94 -10.22 -6.19
N VAL A 110 -16.20 -10.59 -5.96
CA VAL A 110 -17.04 -11.19 -7.00
C VAL A 110 -17.15 -10.28 -8.23
N ARG A 111 -17.32 -8.99 -8.01
CA ARG A 111 -17.38 -8.01 -9.11
C ARG A 111 -16.05 -7.80 -9.80
N SER A 112 -14.94 -7.81 -9.06
CA SER A 112 -13.62 -7.71 -9.65
C SER A 112 -13.29 -8.95 -10.51
N PHE A 113 -13.63 -10.15 -10.04
CA PHE A 113 -13.48 -11.39 -10.81
C PHE A 113 -14.28 -11.33 -12.11
N ARG A 114 -15.53 -10.87 -12.07
CA ARG A 114 -16.35 -10.66 -13.27
C ARG A 114 -15.70 -9.65 -14.22
N LYS A 115 -15.15 -8.56 -13.70
CA LYS A 115 -14.48 -7.53 -14.50
C LYS A 115 -13.22 -8.05 -15.18
N PHE A 116 -12.44 -8.88 -14.50
CA PHE A 116 -11.19 -9.44 -15.04
C PHE A 116 -11.39 -10.74 -15.81
N GLY A 117 -12.61 -11.31 -15.81
CA GLY A 117 -12.93 -12.55 -16.50
C GLY A 117 -12.54 -13.82 -15.74
N GLY A 118 -12.23 -13.71 -14.46
CA GLY A 118 -11.86 -14.82 -13.59
C GLY A 118 -11.15 -14.36 -12.32
N SER A 119 -10.83 -15.31 -11.44
CA SER A 119 -9.99 -15.10 -10.25
C SER A 119 -8.53 -15.40 -10.55
N ALA A 120 -7.61 -14.75 -9.82
CA ALA A 120 -6.22 -15.15 -9.82
C ALA A 120 -6.00 -16.32 -8.83
N PRO A 121 -5.04 -17.24 -9.10
CA PRO A 121 -4.72 -18.32 -8.17
C PRO A 121 -4.25 -17.84 -6.78
N ILE A 122 -3.70 -16.62 -6.72
CA ILE A 122 -3.19 -16.02 -5.48
C ILE A 122 -3.93 -14.71 -5.24
N LEU A 123 -4.67 -14.64 -4.13
CA LEU A 123 -5.23 -13.39 -3.62
C LEU A 123 -4.32 -12.84 -2.52
N VAL A 124 -3.91 -11.59 -2.64
CA VAL A 124 -3.03 -10.90 -1.71
C VAL A 124 -3.80 -9.74 -1.06
N PRO A 125 -4.50 -9.97 0.07
CA PRO A 125 -5.13 -8.90 0.82
C PRO A 125 -4.08 -8.13 1.64
N ASP A 126 -4.16 -6.80 1.65
CA ASP A 126 -3.29 -5.99 2.52
C ASP A 126 -3.87 -5.94 3.93
N ASN A 127 -3.56 -6.97 4.73
CA ASN A 127 -3.83 -7.10 6.17
C ASN A 127 -5.22 -6.56 6.63
N CYS A 128 -6.22 -6.67 5.76
CA CYS A 128 -7.57 -6.19 5.99
C CYS A 128 -8.27 -7.03 7.06
N LYS A 129 -8.74 -6.40 8.14
CA LYS A 129 -9.45 -7.07 9.24
C LYS A 129 -10.67 -7.88 8.78
N THR A 130 -11.25 -7.53 7.67
CA THR A 130 -12.39 -8.25 7.08
C THR A 130 -11.98 -9.60 6.47
N GLY A 131 -10.74 -9.69 5.94
CA GLY A 131 -10.21 -10.95 5.41
C GLY A 131 -9.32 -11.70 6.40
N ILE A 132 -8.64 -11.00 7.30
CA ILE A 132 -7.68 -11.56 8.25
C ILE A 132 -8.08 -11.17 9.67
N LEU A 133 -8.47 -12.14 10.48
CA LEU A 133 -8.89 -11.92 11.88
C LEU A 133 -7.70 -11.72 12.81
N ARG A 134 -6.59 -12.40 12.55
CA ARG A 134 -5.36 -12.28 13.33
C ARG A 134 -4.15 -12.52 12.42
N ASN A 135 -3.17 -11.62 12.51
CA ASN A 135 -1.88 -11.75 11.84
C ASN A 135 -0.78 -11.45 12.86
N THR A 136 -0.20 -12.49 13.44
CA THR A 136 0.94 -12.42 14.36
C THR A 136 2.09 -13.26 13.79
N VAL A 137 3.29 -13.12 14.37
CA VAL A 137 4.46 -13.92 13.96
C VAL A 137 4.22 -15.43 14.12
N GLU A 138 3.31 -15.83 15.04
CA GLU A 138 3.05 -17.21 15.40
C GLU A 138 1.76 -17.76 14.77
N GLU A 139 0.80 -16.91 14.38
CA GLU A 139 -0.52 -17.35 13.93
C GLU A 139 -1.13 -16.40 12.90
N LEU A 140 -1.62 -16.98 11.78
CA LEU A 140 -2.42 -16.31 10.77
C LEU A 140 -3.85 -16.91 10.78
N VAL A 141 -4.83 -16.15 11.24
CA VAL A 141 -6.24 -16.56 11.22
C VAL A 141 -6.98 -15.80 10.12
N VAL A 142 -7.38 -16.52 9.09
CA VAL A 142 -8.19 -16.01 7.97
C VAL A 142 -9.66 -16.15 8.32
N ASN A 143 -10.49 -15.17 7.92
CA ASN A 143 -11.93 -15.26 8.05
C ASN A 143 -12.45 -16.48 7.27
N GLU A 144 -13.30 -17.29 7.91
CA GLU A 144 -13.82 -18.55 7.34
C GLU A 144 -14.65 -18.34 6.07
N GLN A 145 -15.46 -17.29 6.01
CA GLN A 145 -16.25 -16.98 4.80
C GLN A 145 -15.35 -16.50 3.67
N TYR A 146 -14.32 -15.73 3.99
CA TYR A 146 -13.32 -15.31 3.01
C TYR A 146 -12.53 -16.49 2.46
N ARG A 147 -12.18 -17.46 3.31
CA ARG A 147 -11.53 -18.70 2.91
C ARG A 147 -12.39 -19.51 1.95
N ARG A 148 -13.68 -19.69 2.25
CA ARG A 148 -14.64 -20.40 1.36
C ARG A 148 -14.85 -19.72 0.02
N MET A 149 -14.75 -18.40 -0.03
CA MET A 149 -14.82 -17.66 -1.31
C MET A 149 -13.58 -17.92 -2.17
N ALA A 150 -12.42 -18.14 -1.56
CA ALA A 150 -11.14 -18.34 -2.25
C ALA A 150 -10.92 -19.80 -2.72
N GLU A 151 -11.67 -20.77 -2.19
CA GLU A 151 -11.72 -22.17 -2.64
C GLU A 151 -12.64 -22.33 -3.85
#